data_293006ce1f52aadc6239e170d9278004
#
_entry.id   293006ce1f52aadc6239e170d9278004
#
_cell.length_a   1.000
_cell.length_b   1.000
_cell.length_c   1.000
_cell.angle_alpha   90.00
_cell.angle_beta   90.00
_cell.angle_gamma   90.00
#
_symmetry.space_group_name_H-M   'P 1'
#
loop_
_entity.id
_entity.type
_entity.pdbx_description
1 polymer ?
#
loop_
_entity_poly.entity_id
_entity_poly.type
_entity_poly.pdbx_seq_one_letter_code
_entity_poly.pdbx_strand_id
1 'polypeptide(L)'
;LHPRVRRQRQMCIRDRLTTKYLQKLTLPIALPEGYKNISGNTSAMVSFEDAENYTFLSYTVQKDNIRIINAPDNFDVDVLTNELSVNVTGPADEIAALASKDIYATVDLMGTTLTAGLKDVTAEFTLRGTKVRSWVTGEYKVSIQVTERAEDTAD
;
A
#
# COMPACT_ATOMS: atom_id res chain seq x y z
N LEU A 1 25.17 -3.87 7.19
CA LEU A 1 23.77 -3.47 7.48
C LEU A 1 22.93 -3.70 6.23
N HIS A 2 22.07 -4.72 6.28
CA HIS A 2 21.29 -5.14 5.12
C HIS A 2 20.33 -4.04 4.64
N PRO A 3 20.23 -3.77 3.32
CA PRO A 3 19.30 -2.78 2.76
C PRO A 3 17.83 -3.06 3.09
N ARG A 4 17.47 -4.29 3.47
CA ARG A 4 16.11 -4.69 3.91
C ARG A 4 15.66 -3.99 5.20
N VAL A 5 16.56 -3.72 6.14
CA VAL A 5 16.21 -3.05 7.41
C VAL A 5 15.84 -1.58 7.19
N ARG A 6 16.46 -0.91 6.21
CA ARG A 6 16.15 0.49 5.86
C ARG A 6 14.77 0.62 5.21
N ARG A 7 14.38 -0.32 4.32
CA ARG A 7 13.05 -0.32 3.70
C ARG A 7 11.95 -0.56 4.72
N GLN A 8 12.13 -1.49 5.64
CA GLN A 8 11.14 -1.77 6.70
C GLN A 8 10.91 -0.58 7.63
N ARG A 9 11.97 0.18 7.99
CA ARG A 9 11.81 1.39 8.81
C ARG A 9 11.08 2.51 8.08
N GLN A 10 11.31 2.69 6.77
CA GLN A 10 10.59 3.68 5.98
C GLN A 10 9.10 3.30 5.80
N MET A 11 8.77 2.04 5.56
CA MET A 11 7.39 1.57 5.51
C MET A 11 6.65 1.82 6.83
N CYS A 12 7.24 1.48 7.99
CA CYS A 12 6.60 1.69 9.28
C CYS A 12 6.33 3.15 9.62
N ILE A 13 7.17 4.09 9.16
CA ILE A 13 6.95 5.53 9.36
C ILE A 13 5.81 6.01 8.46
N ARG A 14 5.79 5.60 7.19
CA ARG A 14 4.74 5.95 6.23
C ARG A 14 3.37 5.43 6.69
N ASP A 15 3.28 4.17 7.12
CA ASP A 15 2.04 3.58 7.63
C ASP A 15 1.51 4.30 8.88
N ARG A 16 2.39 4.70 9.79
CA ARG A 16 1.99 5.47 10.98
C ARG A 16 1.48 6.86 10.64
N LEU A 17 2.07 7.51 9.65
CA LEU A 17 1.62 8.82 9.19
C LEU A 17 0.27 8.74 8.48
N THR A 18 0.05 7.72 7.65
CA THR A 18 -1.20 7.53 6.90
C THR A 18 -2.38 7.13 7.78
N THR A 19 -2.16 6.40 8.87
CA THR A 19 -3.23 5.97 9.79
C THR A 19 -3.55 6.96 10.90
N LYS A 20 -2.64 7.91 11.18
CA LYS A 20 -2.77 8.86 12.30
C LYS A 20 -2.67 10.32 11.87
N TYR A 21 -3.10 10.63 10.65
CA TYR A 21 -3.00 11.98 10.09
C TYR A 21 -3.71 13.08 10.93
N LEU A 22 -4.71 12.72 11.72
CA LEU A 22 -5.39 13.65 12.64
C LEU A 22 -4.65 13.87 13.97
N GLN A 23 -3.57 13.14 14.24
CA GLN A 23 -2.85 13.19 15.50
C GLN A 23 -1.46 13.81 15.30
N LYS A 24 -1.05 14.60 16.30
CA LYS A 24 0.35 15.01 16.41
C LYS A 24 1.19 13.78 16.78
N LEU A 25 2.17 13.44 15.95
CA LEU A 25 3.06 12.32 16.17
C LEU A 25 4.41 12.82 16.65
N THR A 26 4.89 12.26 17.76
CA THR A 26 6.27 12.47 18.19
C THR A 26 7.12 11.29 17.71
N LEU A 27 8.04 11.57 16.81
CA LEU A 27 8.93 10.57 16.24
C LEU A 27 10.35 10.75 16.74
N PRO A 28 11.05 9.65 17.12
CA PRO A 28 12.44 9.74 17.51
C PRO A 28 13.32 10.10 16.32
N ILE A 29 14.30 10.98 16.52
CA ILE A 29 15.31 11.32 15.55
C ILE A 29 16.42 10.28 15.65
N ALA A 30 16.51 9.38 14.67
CA ALA A 30 17.60 8.43 14.56
C ALA A 30 18.70 9.02 13.66
N LEU A 31 19.88 9.25 14.22
CA LEU A 31 21.02 9.70 13.46
C LEU A 31 21.81 8.51 12.90
N PRO A 32 22.35 8.62 11.68
CA PRO A 32 23.29 7.64 11.16
C PRO A 32 24.55 7.59 12.02
N GLU A 33 25.24 6.45 11.96
CA GLU A 33 26.51 6.27 12.67
C GLU A 33 27.55 7.32 12.23
N GLY A 34 28.26 7.91 13.19
CA GLY A 34 29.24 8.98 12.94
C GLY A 34 28.70 10.42 13.01
N TYR A 35 27.38 10.60 13.13
CA TYR A 35 26.79 11.93 13.29
C TYR A 35 26.50 12.26 14.76
N LYS A 36 26.68 13.52 15.14
CA LYS A 36 26.35 14.02 16.48
C LYS A 36 25.15 14.93 16.42
N ASN A 37 24.26 14.77 17.40
CA ASN A 37 23.13 15.68 17.60
C ASN A 37 23.60 16.97 18.28
N ILE A 38 23.71 18.04 17.53
CA ILE A 38 24.17 19.34 18.05
C ILE A 38 23.03 20.08 18.75
N SER A 39 21.80 19.91 18.29
CA SER A 39 20.62 20.59 18.86
C SER A 39 20.15 20.00 20.19
N GLY A 40 20.58 18.78 20.52
CA GLY A 40 20.10 18.05 21.70
C GLY A 40 18.67 17.50 21.56
N ASN A 41 17.96 17.81 20.46
CA ASN A 41 16.61 17.31 20.24
C ASN A 41 16.65 15.84 19.83
N THR A 42 16.05 14.98 20.61
CA THR A 42 15.98 13.52 20.36
C THR A 42 14.70 13.08 19.64
N SER A 43 13.75 13.99 19.47
CA SER A 43 12.47 13.73 18.82
C SER A 43 11.99 14.92 18.01
N ALA A 44 11.17 14.66 17.00
CA ALA A 44 10.47 15.67 16.22
C ALA A 44 8.96 15.45 16.32
N MET A 45 8.22 16.56 16.44
CA MET A 45 6.76 16.53 16.35
C MET A 45 6.36 16.71 14.90
N VAL A 46 5.55 15.78 14.39
CA VAL A 46 4.98 15.82 13.03
C VAL A 46 3.48 16.01 13.16
N SER A 47 2.94 16.98 12.45
CA SER A 47 1.50 17.21 12.33
C SER A 47 1.16 17.51 10.88
N PHE A 48 -0.06 17.16 10.47
CA PHE A 48 -0.59 17.57 9.19
C PHE A 48 -1.21 18.96 9.33
N GLU A 49 -0.85 19.85 8.43
CA GLU A 49 -1.59 21.10 8.24
C GLU A 49 -2.96 20.77 7.64
N ASP A 50 -3.98 21.52 8.02
CA ASP A 50 -5.36 21.36 7.50
C ASP A 50 -5.99 19.98 7.74
N ALA A 51 -5.54 19.24 8.76
CA ALA A 51 -6.08 17.91 9.09
C ALA A 51 -7.61 17.89 9.28
N GLU A 52 -8.20 19.02 9.71
CA GLU A 52 -9.64 19.21 9.87
C GLU A 52 -10.41 19.20 8.54
N ASN A 53 -9.74 19.49 7.42
CA ASN A 53 -10.32 19.44 6.07
C ASN A 53 -10.23 18.05 5.43
N TYR A 54 -9.62 17.09 6.12
CA TYR A 54 -9.52 15.71 5.64
C TYR A 54 -10.74 14.90 6.08
N THR A 55 -11.22 14.11 5.17
CA THR A 55 -12.32 13.16 5.40
C THR A 55 -11.93 11.78 4.89
N PHE A 56 -12.77 10.80 5.18
CA PHE A 56 -12.62 9.47 4.61
C PHE A 56 -13.96 8.98 4.08
N LEU A 57 -13.91 8.21 2.99
CA LEU A 57 -15.05 7.49 2.44
C LEU A 57 -14.62 6.08 2.07
N SER A 58 -15.58 5.16 2.14
CA SER A 58 -15.41 3.79 1.67
C SER A 58 -15.80 3.68 0.21
N TYR A 59 -14.95 2.99 -0.56
CA TYR A 59 -15.15 2.72 -1.98
C TYR A 59 -15.07 1.22 -2.23
N THR A 60 -15.83 0.74 -3.21
CA THR A 60 -15.74 -0.64 -3.67
C THR A 60 -14.89 -0.70 -4.93
N VAL A 61 -13.76 -1.40 -4.83
CA VAL A 61 -12.88 -1.71 -5.96
C VAL A 61 -13.35 -3.02 -6.57
N GLN A 62 -13.73 -2.99 -7.85
CA GLN A 62 -14.18 -4.18 -8.60
C GLN A 62 -12.97 -4.98 -9.08
N LYS A 63 -13.17 -6.28 -9.35
CA LYS A 63 -12.15 -7.21 -9.85
C LYS A 63 -11.36 -6.65 -11.04
N ASP A 64 -12.02 -5.96 -11.96
CA ASP A 64 -11.41 -5.40 -13.18
C ASP A 64 -10.36 -4.32 -12.88
N ASN A 65 -10.42 -3.74 -11.68
CA ASN A 65 -9.43 -2.76 -11.19
C ASN A 65 -8.34 -3.39 -10.32
N ILE A 66 -8.32 -4.72 -10.19
CA ILE A 66 -7.29 -5.46 -9.47
C ILE A 66 -6.32 -6.05 -10.49
N ARG A 67 -5.05 -5.72 -10.36
CA ARG A 67 -4.00 -6.18 -11.28
C ARG A 67 -2.95 -6.98 -10.54
N ILE A 68 -2.50 -8.05 -11.18
CA ILE A 68 -1.34 -8.83 -10.73
C ILE A 68 -0.15 -8.41 -11.58
N ILE A 69 0.97 -8.18 -10.95
CA ILE A 69 2.25 -7.88 -11.60
C ILE A 69 3.34 -8.82 -11.09
N ASN A 70 4.38 -9.02 -11.91
CA ASN A 70 5.53 -9.85 -11.58
C ASN A 70 5.17 -11.29 -11.19
N ALA A 71 4.12 -11.85 -11.81
CA ALA A 71 3.83 -13.27 -11.69
C ALA A 71 4.96 -14.07 -12.36
N PRO A 72 5.49 -15.13 -11.73
CA PRO A 72 6.47 -16.00 -12.36
C PRO A 72 5.86 -16.75 -13.54
N ASP A 73 6.65 -16.98 -14.60
CA ASP A 73 6.20 -17.57 -15.87
C ASP A 73 5.68 -19.03 -15.75
N ASN A 74 6.11 -19.73 -14.70
CA ASN A 74 5.70 -21.10 -14.44
C ASN A 74 4.35 -21.24 -13.70
N PHE A 75 3.67 -20.12 -13.41
CA PHE A 75 2.38 -20.10 -12.75
C PHE A 75 1.37 -19.28 -13.54
N ASP A 76 0.13 -19.75 -13.56
CA ASP A 76 -1.05 -18.96 -13.90
C ASP A 76 -1.69 -18.47 -12.60
N VAL A 77 -2.00 -17.18 -12.53
CA VAL A 77 -2.53 -16.56 -11.33
C VAL A 77 -3.81 -15.80 -11.64
N ASP A 78 -4.91 -16.22 -11.01
CA ASP A 78 -6.22 -15.62 -11.17
C ASP A 78 -6.67 -14.90 -9.90
N VAL A 79 -7.26 -13.71 -10.05
CA VAL A 79 -7.90 -12.98 -8.95
C VAL A 79 -9.26 -13.61 -8.66
N LEU A 80 -9.47 -14.02 -7.41
CA LEU A 80 -10.77 -14.55 -6.95
C LEU A 80 -11.62 -13.49 -6.27
N THR A 81 -11.01 -12.44 -5.71
CA THR A 81 -11.73 -11.34 -5.08
C THR A 81 -12.55 -10.58 -6.13
N ASN A 82 -13.87 -10.61 -6.03
CA ASN A 82 -14.76 -9.90 -6.95
C ASN A 82 -14.87 -8.41 -6.58
N GLU A 83 -14.93 -8.13 -5.29
CA GLU A 83 -15.10 -6.79 -4.74
C GLU A 83 -14.23 -6.61 -3.51
N LEU A 84 -13.63 -5.42 -3.37
CA LEU A 84 -12.81 -5.07 -2.22
C LEU A 84 -13.24 -3.70 -1.70
N SER A 85 -13.76 -3.66 -0.48
CA SER A 85 -14.12 -2.40 0.17
C SER A 85 -12.89 -1.78 0.80
N VAL A 86 -12.53 -0.56 0.39
CA VAL A 86 -11.35 0.17 0.83
C VAL A 86 -11.72 1.56 1.35
N ASN A 87 -11.02 2.03 2.36
CA ASN A 87 -11.18 3.37 2.89
C ASN A 87 -10.14 4.31 2.26
N VAL A 88 -10.61 5.39 1.66
CA VAL A 88 -9.75 6.43 1.11
C VAL A 88 -9.85 7.66 1.98
N THR A 89 -8.72 8.24 2.33
CA THR A 89 -8.60 9.46 3.12
C THR A 89 -7.95 10.55 2.29
N GLY A 90 -8.46 11.76 2.41
CA GLY A 90 -7.93 12.93 1.70
C GLY A 90 -8.75 14.18 1.97
N PRO A 91 -8.38 15.31 1.34
CA PRO A 91 -9.18 16.51 1.38
C PRO A 91 -10.59 16.26 0.84
N ALA A 92 -11.59 16.91 1.45
CA ALA A 92 -13.01 16.65 1.14
C ALA A 92 -13.35 16.86 -0.34
N ASP A 93 -12.74 17.85 -1.00
CA ASP A 93 -12.91 18.14 -2.42
C ASP A 93 -12.34 17.03 -3.32
N GLU A 94 -11.17 16.47 -2.98
CA GLU A 94 -10.56 15.36 -3.72
C GLU A 94 -11.37 14.07 -3.54
N ILE A 95 -11.79 13.77 -2.30
CA ILE A 95 -12.59 12.60 -1.99
C ILE A 95 -13.96 12.67 -2.69
N ALA A 96 -14.63 13.83 -2.70
CA ALA A 96 -15.90 13.99 -3.38
C ALA A 96 -15.81 13.80 -4.91
N ALA A 97 -14.66 14.09 -5.50
CA ALA A 97 -14.41 13.94 -6.94
C ALA A 97 -13.93 12.53 -7.33
N LEU A 98 -13.53 11.68 -6.36
CA LEU A 98 -13.02 10.35 -6.62
C LEU A 98 -14.15 9.38 -6.93
N ALA A 99 -13.99 8.58 -7.98
CA ALA A 99 -14.90 7.48 -8.29
C ALA A 99 -14.22 6.12 -8.06
N SER A 100 -15.00 5.08 -7.75
CA SER A 100 -14.47 3.72 -7.53
C SER A 100 -13.62 3.20 -8.70
N LYS A 101 -13.97 3.57 -9.94
CA LYS A 101 -13.23 3.21 -11.16
C LYS A 101 -11.82 3.82 -11.24
N ASP A 102 -11.54 4.84 -10.45
CA ASP A 102 -10.25 5.55 -10.42
C ASP A 102 -9.30 4.95 -9.36
N ILE A 103 -9.76 3.94 -8.61
CA ILE A 103 -8.99 3.23 -7.60
C ILE A 103 -8.52 1.91 -8.18
N TYR A 104 -7.21 1.72 -8.24
CA TYR A 104 -6.58 0.49 -8.72
C TYR A 104 -5.85 -0.20 -7.59
N ALA A 105 -6.09 -1.50 -7.46
CA ALA A 105 -5.33 -2.38 -6.59
C ALA A 105 -4.28 -3.12 -7.41
N THR A 106 -3.06 -3.19 -6.92
CA THR A 106 -1.95 -3.92 -7.54
C THR A 106 -1.42 -4.94 -6.55
N VAL A 107 -1.40 -6.20 -6.98
CA VAL A 107 -0.78 -7.31 -6.26
C VAL A 107 0.57 -7.57 -6.91
N ASP A 108 1.64 -7.25 -6.20
CA ASP A 108 3.02 -7.49 -6.66
C ASP A 108 3.51 -8.83 -6.12
N LEU A 109 3.81 -9.77 -7.01
CA LEU A 109 4.31 -11.10 -6.67
C LEU A 109 5.83 -11.19 -6.72
N MET A 110 6.54 -10.08 -6.93
CA MET A 110 8.00 -10.06 -6.95
C MET A 110 8.59 -10.56 -5.62
N GLY A 111 9.43 -11.59 -5.71
CA GLY A 111 10.10 -12.15 -4.52
C GLY A 111 9.18 -12.94 -3.59
N THR A 112 7.93 -13.21 -3.99
CA THR A 112 7.01 -14.07 -3.26
C THR A 112 7.25 -15.52 -3.69
N THR A 113 7.44 -16.42 -2.71
CA THR A 113 7.47 -17.87 -2.99
C THR A 113 6.05 -18.34 -3.25
N LEU A 114 5.73 -18.59 -4.53
CA LEU A 114 4.44 -19.13 -4.93
C LEU A 114 4.43 -20.65 -4.88
N THR A 115 3.31 -21.20 -4.46
CA THR A 115 2.95 -22.62 -4.56
C THR A 115 1.51 -22.68 -5.03
N ALA A 116 1.16 -23.71 -5.78
CA ALA A 116 -0.21 -23.91 -6.24
C ALA A 116 -1.21 -23.89 -5.08
N GLY A 117 -2.40 -23.32 -5.33
CA GLY A 117 -3.50 -23.21 -4.38
C GLY A 117 -3.98 -21.78 -4.13
N LEU A 118 -4.84 -21.64 -3.14
CA LEU A 118 -5.40 -20.35 -2.72
C LEU A 118 -4.41 -19.56 -1.87
N LYS A 119 -4.29 -18.27 -2.12
CA LYS A 119 -3.43 -17.36 -1.35
C LYS A 119 -4.09 -16.00 -1.17
N ASP A 120 -3.85 -15.40 -0.01
CA ASP A 120 -4.19 -14.01 0.27
C ASP A 120 -2.93 -13.17 0.23
N VAL A 121 -2.89 -12.21 -0.68
CA VAL A 121 -1.73 -11.32 -0.89
C VAL A 121 -2.13 -9.89 -0.65
N THR A 122 -1.27 -9.13 0.02
CA THR A 122 -1.50 -7.70 0.28
C THR A 122 -1.47 -6.92 -1.05
N ALA A 123 -2.47 -6.05 -1.22
CA ALA A 123 -2.57 -5.18 -2.38
C ALA A 123 -2.03 -3.77 -2.07
N GLU A 124 -1.37 -3.17 -3.03
CA GLU A 124 -1.02 -1.76 -3.05
C GLU A 124 -2.04 -0.99 -3.89
N PHE A 125 -2.32 0.27 -3.51
CA PHE A 125 -3.36 1.06 -4.16
C PHE A 125 -2.80 2.30 -4.84
N THR A 126 -3.36 2.59 -6.01
CA THR A 126 -3.08 3.81 -6.77
C THR A 126 -4.40 4.51 -7.10
N LEU A 127 -4.46 5.80 -6.84
CA LEU A 127 -5.62 6.65 -7.14
C LEU A 127 -5.32 7.45 -8.41
N ARG A 128 -6.22 7.37 -9.41
CA ARG A 128 -6.15 8.18 -10.62
C ARG A 128 -7.02 9.42 -10.50
N GLY A 129 -6.62 10.50 -11.15
CA GLY A 129 -7.40 11.74 -11.23
C GLY A 129 -7.40 12.59 -9.96
N THR A 130 -6.86 12.10 -8.86
CA THR A 130 -6.69 12.88 -7.63
C THR A 130 -5.36 13.61 -7.61
N LYS A 131 -5.32 14.72 -6.91
CA LYS A 131 -4.08 15.35 -6.51
C LYS A 131 -3.42 14.49 -5.41
N VAL A 132 -2.14 14.66 -5.21
CA VAL A 132 -1.25 13.80 -4.42
C VAL A 132 -1.58 13.71 -2.90
N ARG A 133 -2.68 14.32 -2.45
CA ARG A 133 -3.04 14.43 -1.02
C ARG A 133 -4.02 13.38 -0.52
N SER A 134 -4.48 12.47 -1.40
CA SER A 134 -5.42 11.40 -1.04
C SER A 134 -4.73 10.04 -1.11
N TRP A 135 -5.09 9.12 -0.23
CA TRP A 135 -4.51 7.77 -0.18
C TRP A 135 -5.49 6.75 0.42
N VAL A 136 -5.26 5.49 0.12
CA VAL A 136 -5.98 4.37 0.75
C VAL A 136 -5.38 4.12 2.14
N THR A 137 -6.24 4.05 3.16
CA THR A 137 -5.86 3.74 4.54
C THR A 137 -6.20 2.31 4.88
N GLY A 138 -5.33 1.65 5.65
CA GLY A 138 -5.47 0.26 6.04
C GLY A 138 -4.67 -0.68 5.15
N GLU A 139 -4.68 -1.95 5.51
CA GLU A 139 -4.06 -3.04 4.78
C GLU A 139 -5.16 -3.96 4.26
N TYR A 140 -5.14 -4.25 2.97
CA TYR A 140 -6.15 -5.07 2.32
C TYR A 140 -5.50 -6.22 1.59
N LYS A 141 -6.16 -7.37 1.64
CA LYS A 141 -5.71 -8.59 0.99
C LYS A 141 -6.64 -8.96 -0.15
N VAL A 142 -6.04 -9.46 -1.21
CA VAL A 142 -6.70 -10.01 -2.38
C VAL A 142 -6.46 -11.50 -2.40
N SER A 143 -7.53 -12.27 -2.53
CA SER A 143 -7.46 -13.71 -2.69
C SER A 143 -7.18 -14.05 -4.15
N ILE A 144 -6.14 -14.83 -4.38
CA ILE A 144 -5.70 -15.31 -5.69
C ILE A 144 -5.66 -16.83 -5.73
N GLN A 145 -5.95 -17.39 -6.91
CA GLN A 145 -5.70 -18.78 -7.24
C GLN A 145 -4.40 -18.89 -8.02
N VAL A 146 -3.50 -19.71 -7.54
CA VAL A 146 -2.23 -20.02 -8.21
C VAL A 146 -2.31 -21.44 -8.77
N THR A 147 -2.03 -21.60 -10.06
CA THR A 147 -2.01 -22.89 -10.76
C THR A 147 -0.65 -23.05 -11.44
N GLU A 148 -0.02 -24.21 -11.30
CA GLU A 148 1.20 -24.52 -12.02
C GLU A 148 0.89 -24.65 -13.51
N ARG A 149 1.64 -23.95 -14.33
CA ARG A 149 1.54 -24.10 -15.80
C ARG A 149 2.22 -25.40 -16.20
N ALA A 150 1.50 -26.27 -16.89
CA ALA A 150 2.09 -27.46 -17.46
C ALA A 150 3.20 -27.05 -18.45
N GLU A 151 4.41 -27.60 -18.28
CA GLU A 151 5.46 -27.45 -19.28
C GLU A 151 4.95 -28.08 -20.59
N ASP A 152 4.77 -27.28 -21.62
CA ASP A 152 4.61 -27.80 -22.98
C ASP A 152 5.90 -28.56 -23.35
N THR A 153 5.91 -29.85 -23.08
CA THR A 153 6.90 -30.75 -23.70
C THR A 153 6.59 -30.78 -25.18
N ALA A 154 7.13 -29.81 -25.92
CA ALA A 154 7.22 -29.89 -27.38
C ALA A 154 8.12 -31.05 -27.72
N ASP A 155 7.51 -32.12 -28.26
CA ASP A 155 8.13 -33.31 -28.83
C ASP A 155 8.66 -32.99 -30.25
#